data_c5c56c34bfa7bc285cd426383487630e
#
_entry.id   c5c56c34bfa7bc285cd426383487630e
#
_cell.length_a   1.000
_cell.length_b   1.000
_cell.length_c   1.000
_cell.angle_alpha   90.00
_cell.angle_beta   90.00
_cell.angle_gamma   90.00
#
_symmetry.space_group_name_H-M   'P 1'
#
loop_
_entity.id
_entity.type
_entity.pdbx_description
1 polymer ?
#
loop_
_entity_poly.entity_id
_entity_poly.type
_entity_poly.pdbx_seq_one_letter_code
_entity_poly.pdbx_strand_id
1 'polypeptide(L)'
;INAANVVFQSKMEIWQVPKNVYEMMPLSLAELEYKVAPYGEIGEYLLQQLDEHAQEEGPRNSAFRTGETWVVGDSPAVGLLLYEHRFEFDWVEAPLVTEDMAYVHTKLNRPIRIYHSIDSRLILDDFFAKLALFHAKHPEGYAG
;
A
#
# COMPACT_ATOMS: atom_id res chain seq x y z
N ILE A 1 19.79 1.19 1.72
CA ILE A 1 20.45 -0.10 2.03
C ILE A 1 20.65 -0.25 3.53
N ASN A 2 21.42 0.63 4.19
CA ASN A 2 21.74 0.50 5.61
C ASN A 2 20.49 0.44 6.51
N ALA A 3 19.51 1.32 6.30
CA ALA A 3 18.27 1.32 7.06
C ALA A 3 17.48 0.01 6.90
N ALA A 4 17.40 -0.53 5.69
CA ALA A 4 16.74 -1.80 5.43
C ALA A 4 17.43 -2.95 6.18
N ASN A 5 18.76 -3.01 6.16
CA ASN A 5 19.54 -4.02 6.89
C ASN A 5 19.36 -3.91 8.40
N VAL A 6 19.31 -2.68 8.95
CA VAL A 6 19.02 -2.47 10.38
C VAL A 6 17.65 -3.02 10.75
N VAL A 7 16.63 -2.77 9.92
CA VAL A 7 15.27 -3.29 10.13
C VAL A 7 15.25 -4.82 10.03
N PHE A 8 15.82 -5.41 8.99
CA PHE A 8 15.85 -6.87 8.81
C PHE A 8 16.60 -7.61 9.91
N GLN A 9 17.64 -6.99 10.50
CA GLN A 9 18.42 -7.55 11.60
C GLN A 9 17.81 -7.24 12.98
N SER A 10 16.79 -6.38 13.06
CA SER A 10 16.15 -6.01 14.32
C SER A 10 15.37 -7.17 14.93
N LYS A 11 14.88 -7.02 16.16
CA LYS A 11 13.99 -7.96 16.83
C LYS A 11 12.50 -7.69 16.58
N MET A 12 12.17 -6.66 15.80
CA MET A 12 10.78 -6.31 15.49
C MET A 12 10.16 -7.40 14.61
N GLU A 13 8.90 -7.70 14.83
CA GLU A 13 8.15 -8.54 13.88
C GLU A 13 8.05 -7.80 12.54
N ILE A 14 8.37 -8.48 11.45
CA ILE A 14 8.33 -7.91 10.10
C ILE A 14 7.33 -8.69 9.25
N TRP A 15 6.41 -7.93 8.67
CA TRP A 15 5.47 -8.37 7.66
C TRP A 15 5.82 -7.66 6.36
N GLN A 16 6.36 -8.39 5.43
CA GLN A 16 6.81 -7.84 4.15
C GLN A 16 5.74 -8.03 3.08
N VAL A 17 5.37 -6.91 2.44
CA VAL A 17 4.62 -6.89 1.19
C VAL A 17 5.62 -6.69 0.06
N PRO A 18 5.97 -7.74 -0.71
CA PRO A 18 6.91 -7.60 -1.81
C PRO A 18 6.28 -6.90 -3.01
N LYS A 19 7.11 -6.46 -3.97
CA LYS A 19 6.69 -5.64 -5.12
C LYS A 19 5.55 -6.27 -5.93
N ASN A 20 5.58 -7.57 -6.16
CA ASN A 20 4.52 -8.27 -6.88
C ASN A 20 3.16 -8.20 -6.17
N VAL A 21 3.14 -8.16 -4.83
CA VAL A 21 1.90 -7.99 -4.05
C VAL A 21 1.50 -6.52 -3.97
N TYR A 22 2.47 -5.62 -3.85
CA TYR A 22 2.27 -4.17 -3.98
C TYR A 22 1.52 -3.81 -5.27
N GLU A 23 1.93 -4.41 -6.40
CA GLU A 23 1.34 -4.17 -7.73
C GLU A 23 -0.08 -4.78 -7.90
N MET A 24 -0.57 -5.57 -6.94
CA MET A 24 -1.94 -6.10 -6.96
C MET A 24 -3.01 -5.09 -6.55
N MET A 25 -2.64 -3.82 -6.30
CA MET A 25 -3.55 -2.75 -5.88
C MET A 25 -3.78 -1.69 -6.97
N PRO A 26 -4.14 -2.06 -8.19
CA PRO A 26 -4.49 -1.08 -9.21
C PRO A 26 -5.85 -0.45 -8.88
N LEU A 27 -5.97 0.85 -9.15
CA LEU A 27 -7.16 1.65 -8.93
C LEU A 27 -7.32 2.62 -10.10
N SER A 28 -8.52 2.72 -10.70
CA SER A 28 -8.75 3.63 -11.80
C SER A 28 -9.06 5.05 -11.32
N LEU A 29 -8.69 6.05 -12.12
CA LEU A 29 -9.07 7.44 -11.84
C LEU A 29 -10.59 7.61 -11.78
N ALA A 30 -11.33 6.97 -12.69
CA ALA A 30 -12.79 6.99 -12.68
C ALA A 30 -13.38 6.40 -11.39
N GLU A 31 -12.74 5.38 -10.85
CA GLU A 31 -13.15 4.78 -9.58
C GLU A 31 -12.89 5.71 -8.39
N LEU A 32 -11.77 6.42 -8.40
CA LEU A 32 -11.46 7.46 -7.41
C LEU A 32 -12.43 8.64 -7.49
N GLU A 33 -12.69 9.14 -8.69
CA GLU A 33 -13.67 10.22 -8.91
C GLU A 33 -15.07 9.83 -8.43
N TYR A 34 -15.48 8.61 -8.70
CA TYR A 34 -16.81 8.12 -8.34
C TYR A 34 -16.96 7.74 -6.86
N LYS A 35 -15.95 7.06 -6.29
CA LYS A 35 -16.02 6.45 -4.95
C LYS A 35 -15.29 7.23 -3.85
N VAL A 36 -14.49 8.24 -4.19
CA VAL A 36 -13.68 9.00 -3.22
C VAL A 36 -14.02 10.47 -3.23
N ALA A 37 -13.99 11.13 -4.38
CA ALA A 37 -14.23 12.57 -4.50
C ALA A 37 -15.56 13.05 -3.86
N PRO A 38 -16.69 12.34 -3.95
CA PRO A 38 -17.96 12.82 -3.40
C PRO A 38 -18.02 12.92 -1.88
N TYR A 39 -16.98 12.43 -1.17
CA TYR A 39 -17.01 12.34 0.29
C TYR A 39 -16.29 13.51 0.98
N GLY A 40 -16.59 14.75 0.52
CA GLY A 40 -16.15 15.99 1.14
C GLY A 40 -14.65 16.26 0.99
N GLU A 41 -14.16 17.20 1.79
CA GLU A 41 -12.78 17.69 1.70
C GLU A 41 -11.72 16.57 1.74
N ILE A 42 -11.95 15.51 2.50
CA ILE A 42 -11.00 14.39 2.56
C ILE A 42 -10.93 13.62 1.25
N GLY A 43 -12.08 13.45 0.57
CA GLY A 43 -12.12 12.78 -0.73
C GLY A 43 -11.45 13.62 -1.81
N GLU A 44 -11.75 14.91 -1.85
CA GLU A 44 -11.12 15.86 -2.76
C GLU A 44 -9.60 15.95 -2.54
N TYR A 45 -9.17 16.02 -1.28
CA TYR A 45 -7.74 16.03 -0.92
C TYR A 45 -6.99 14.79 -1.39
N LEU A 46 -7.58 13.60 -1.21
CA LEU A 46 -6.96 12.36 -1.67
C LEU A 46 -6.78 12.33 -3.19
N LEU A 47 -7.79 12.82 -3.95
CA LEU A 47 -7.65 12.96 -5.40
C LEU A 47 -6.55 13.96 -5.77
N GLN A 48 -6.55 15.11 -5.14
CA GLN A 48 -5.56 16.16 -5.39
C GLN A 48 -4.14 15.65 -5.15
N GLN A 49 -3.89 14.92 -4.06
CA GLN A 49 -2.58 14.34 -3.76
C GLN A 49 -2.09 13.40 -4.86
N LEU A 50 -2.99 12.59 -5.41
CA LEU A 50 -2.65 11.68 -6.51
C LEU A 50 -2.37 12.44 -7.80
N ASP A 51 -3.13 13.50 -8.10
CA ASP A 51 -2.93 14.31 -9.30
C ASP A 51 -1.64 15.14 -9.24
N GLU A 52 -1.35 15.76 -8.10
CA GLU A 52 -0.10 16.49 -7.86
C GLU A 52 1.11 15.57 -8.02
N HIS A 53 1.08 14.39 -7.39
CA HIS A 53 2.14 13.40 -7.53
C HIS A 53 2.30 12.94 -8.98
N ALA A 54 1.21 12.82 -9.71
CA ALA A 54 1.23 12.51 -11.14
C ALA A 54 1.93 13.55 -11.98
N GLN A 55 1.74 14.82 -11.65
CA GLN A 55 2.35 15.93 -12.38
C GLN A 55 3.84 16.04 -12.06
N GLU A 56 4.24 15.82 -10.80
CA GLU A 56 5.64 15.87 -10.37
C GLU A 56 6.49 14.74 -10.94
N GLU A 57 5.99 13.51 -10.90
CA GLU A 57 6.72 12.33 -11.39
C GLU A 57 6.80 12.28 -12.92
N GLY A 58 5.87 12.95 -13.63
CA GLY A 58 5.83 13.03 -15.09
C GLY A 58 5.83 11.64 -15.76
N PRO A 59 6.14 11.58 -17.07
CA PRO A 59 6.17 10.32 -17.82
C PRO A 59 7.34 9.38 -17.44
N ARG A 60 8.19 9.78 -16.51
CA ARG A 60 9.39 9.01 -16.12
C ARG A 60 9.10 7.77 -15.30
N ASN A 61 7.96 7.69 -14.63
CA ASN A 61 7.61 6.56 -13.77
C ASN A 61 6.37 5.82 -14.27
N SER A 62 6.43 5.36 -15.51
CA SER A 62 5.34 4.61 -16.16
C SER A 62 4.96 3.29 -15.45
N ALA A 63 5.78 2.83 -14.50
CA ALA A 63 5.49 1.62 -13.74
C ALA A 63 4.33 1.78 -12.76
N PHE A 64 4.06 3.00 -12.28
CA PHE A 64 3.02 3.28 -11.29
C PHE A 64 1.78 3.95 -11.88
N ARG A 65 1.89 4.50 -13.07
CA ARG A 65 0.80 5.14 -13.79
C ARG A 65 0.74 4.65 -15.22
N THR A 66 -0.27 3.87 -15.52
CA THR A 66 -0.61 3.46 -16.89
C THR A 66 -1.85 4.22 -17.35
N GLY A 67 -1.69 5.51 -17.73
CA GLY A 67 -2.80 6.31 -18.20
C GLY A 67 -3.85 6.57 -17.11
N GLU A 68 -4.94 5.80 -17.10
CA GLU A 68 -6.11 5.98 -16.23
C GLU A 68 -6.05 5.19 -14.92
N THR A 69 -4.91 4.61 -14.57
CA THR A 69 -4.78 3.77 -13.35
C THR A 69 -3.63 4.18 -12.46
N TRP A 70 -3.82 3.96 -11.17
CA TRP A 70 -2.82 4.09 -10.12
C TRP A 70 -2.61 2.77 -9.40
N VAL A 71 -1.41 2.54 -8.88
CA VAL A 71 -1.15 1.45 -7.94
C VAL A 71 -1.00 2.04 -6.55
N VAL A 72 -1.98 1.76 -5.67
CA VAL A 72 -1.96 2.19 -4.26
C VAL A 72 -1.32 1.10 -3.39
N GLY A 73 -0.09 0.74 -3.73
CA GLY A 73 0.61 -0.44 -3.25
C GLY A 73 1.04 -0.41 -1.78
N ASP A 74 0.97 0.74 -1.10
CA ASP A 74 1.19 0.83 0.35
C ASP A 74 -0.06 0.46 1.16
N SER A 75 -1.24 0.51 0.55
CA SER A 75 -2.52 0.17 1.18
C SER A 75 -2.63 -1.27 1.70
N PRO A 76 -2.00 -2.29 1.09
CA PRO A 76 -1.96 -3.64 1.65
C PRO A 76 -1.46 -3.71 3.09
N ALA A 77 -0.52 -2.86 3.49
CA ALA A 77 -0.01 -2.84 4.86
C ALA A 77 -1.13 -2.57 5.89
N VAL A 78 -2.05 -1.67 5.56
CA VAL A 78 -3.26 -1.41 6.38
C VAL A 78 -4.20 -2.62 6.33
N GLY A 79 -4.40 -3.20 5.14
CA GLY A 79 -5.21 -4.41 4.97
C GLY A 79 -4.72 -5.59 5.79
N LEU A 80 -3.40 -5.79 5.87
CA LEU A 80 -2.81 -6.85 6.70
C LEU A 80 -3.11 -6.65 8.18
N LEU A 81 -3.09 -5.43 8.70
CA LEU A 81 -3.43 -5.13 10.09
C LEU A 81 -4.91 -5.37 10.40
N LEU A 82 -5.80 -5.10 9.44
CA LEU A 82 -7.25 -5.25 9.61
C LEU A 82 -7.73 -6.68 9.37
N TYR A 83 -7.08 -7.44 8.49
CA TYR A 83 -7.54 -8.72 7.95
C TYR A 83 -6.47 -9.81 7.95
N GLU A 84 -5.57 -9.83 8.94
CA GLU A 84 -4.42 -10.72 9.02
C GLU A 84 -4.72 -12.17 8.59
N HIS A 85 -5.87 -12.71 9.00
CA HIS A 85 -6.23 -14.11 8.74
C HIS A 85 -6.73 -14.40 7.32
N ARG A 86 -6.77 -13.38 6.45
CA ARG A 86 -7.30 -13.50 5.09
C ARG A 86 -6.22 -13.65 4.03
N PHE A 87 -4.96 -13.40 4.39
CA PHE A 87 -3.86 -13.36 3.43
C PHE A 87 -2.83 -14.42 3.74
N GLU A 88 -2.35 -15.07 2.70
CA GLU A 88 -1.36 -16.15 2.82
C GLU A 88 0.06 -15.58 2.86
N PHE A 89 0.88 -16.15 3.73
CA PHE A 89 2.27 -15.79 3.87
C PHE A 89 3.15 -17.02 4.13
N ASP A 90 4.43 -16.90 3.82
CA ASP A 90 5.47 -17.84 4.24
C ASP A 90 6.41 -17.20 5.26
N TRP A 91 6.96 -18.05 6.13
CA TRP A 91 8.11 -17.67 6.94
C TRP A 91 9.38 -17.87 6.13
N VAL A 92 10.07 -16.76 5.86
CA VAL A 92 11.31 -16.74 5.07
C VAL A 92 12.40 -16.05 5.88
N GLU A 93 13.65 -16.47 5.71
CA GLU A 93 14.77 -15.76 6.31
C GLU A 93 14.82 -14.32 5.83
N ALA A 94 14.95 -13.36 6.75
CA ALA A 94 15.17 -11.96 6.42
C ALA A 94 16.46 -11.82 5.60
N PRO A 95 16.43 -11.16 4.44
CA PRO A 95 17.58 -11.02 3.58
C PRO A 95 18.59 -10.01 4.14
N LEU A 96 19.83 -10.12 3.66
CA LEU A 96 20.77 -9.02 3.66
C LEU A 96 20.64 -8.26 2.34
N VAL A 97 20.51 -6.94 2.38
CA VAL A 97 20.48 -6.08 1.20
C VAL A 97 21.90 -5.65 0.88
N THR A 98 22.39 -6.00 -0.31
CA THR A 98 23.73 -5.67 -0.79
C THR A 98 23.79 -4.25 -1.39
N GLU A 99 25.00 -3.76 -1.70
CA GLU A 99 25.20 -2.41 -2.25
C GLU A 99 24.55 -2.22 -3.63
N ASP A 100 24.43 -3.29 -4.40
CA ASP A 100 23.69 -3.34 -5.68
C ASP A 100 22.18 -3.59 -5.52
N MET A 101 21.66 -3.46 -4.28
CA MET A 101 20.25 -3.63 -3.91
C MET A 101 19.70 -5.04 -4.17
N ALA A 102 20.55 -6.06 -4.24
CA ALA A 102 20.11 -7.45 -4.29
C ALA A 102 19.86 -8.01 -2.89
N TYR A 103 18.98 -9.02 -2.82
CA TYR A 103 18.71 -9.77 -1.59
C TYR A 103 19.60 -11.01 -1.54
N VAL A 104 20.33 -11.16 -0.44
CA VAL A 104 21.14 -12.35 -0.16
C VAL A 104 20.65 -13.01 1.11
N HIS A 105 20.36 -14.32 1.03
CA HIS A 105 19.98 -15.15 2.18
C HIS A 105 21.22 -15.86 2.73
N THR A 106 21.61 -15.49 3.93
CA THR A 106 22.85 -15.98 4.59
C THR A 106 22.65 -17.26 5.40
N LYS A 107 21.39 -17.65 5.63
CA LYS A 107 20.95 -18.72 6.55
C LYS A 107 21.31 -18.46 8.01
N LEU A 108 21.60 -17.22 8.35
CA LEU A 108 22.00 -16.79 9.70
C LEU A 108 21.05 -15.74 10.30
N ASN A 109 20.09 -15.24 9.50
CA ASN A 109 19.16 -14.22 9.92
C ASN A 109 17.86 -14.84 10.43
N ARG A 110 17.04 -14.01 11.06
CA ARG A 110 15.75 -14.42 11.65
C ARG A 110 14.67 -14.61 10.60
N PRO A 111 13.58 -15.36 10.88
CA PRO A 111 12.43 -15.43 9.98
C PRO A 111 11.62 -14.13 10.01
N ILE A 112 11.02 -13.81 8.87
CA ILE A 112 10.03 -12.75 8.66
C ILE A 112 8.85 -13.34 7.89
N ARG A 113 7.68 -12.69 7.96
CA ARG A 113 6.54 -13.06 7.11
C ARG A 113 6.68 -12.38 5.76
N ILE A 114 6.56 -13.15 4.68
CA ILE A 114 6.43 -12.61 3.31
C ILE A 114 5.07 -13.01 2.77
N TYR A 115 4.25 -12.01 2.45
CA TYR A 115 2.92 -12.22 1.90
C TYR A 115 3.00 -12.48 0.39
N HIS A 116 2.22 -13.45 -0.11
CA HIS A 116 2.22 -13.85 -1.52
C HIS A 116 1.08 -13.25 -2.31
N SER A 117 -0.02 -12.98 -1.63
CA SER A 117 -1.24 -12.45 -2.23
C SER A 117 -2.03 -11.62 -1.24
N ILE A 118 -2.88 -10.76 -1.77
CA ILE A 118 -3.88 -9.97 -1.04
C ILE A 118 -5.21 -10.03 -1.77
N ASP A 119 -6.29 -9.83 -1.05
CA ASP A 119 -7.59 -9.55 -1.66
C ASP A 119 -7.74 -8.02 -1.80
N SER A 120 -7.27 -7.50 -2.94
CA SER A 120 -7.33 -6.06 -3.23
C SER A 120 -8.76 -5.54 -3.26
N ARG A 121 -9.72 -6.36 -3.72
CA ARG A 121 -11.13 -5.99 -3.72
C ARG A 121 -11.64 -5.79 -2.30
N LEU A 122 -11.34 -6.71 -1.38
CA LEU A 122 -11.75 -6.57 0.02
C LEU A 122 -11.18 -5.29 0.64
N ILE A 123 -9.89 -5.01 0.42
CA ILE A 123 -9.22 -3.84 0.99
C ILE A 123 -9.83 -2.55 0.44
N LEU A 124 -9.99 -2.46 -0.88
CA LEU A 124 -10.51 -1.25 -1.53
C LEU A 124 -12.01 -1.03 -1.28
N ASP A 125 -12.83 -2.07 -1.36
CA ASP A 125 -14.28 -1.96 -1.09
C ASP A 125 -14.53 -1.54 0.38
N ASP A 126 -13.75 -2.06 1.31
CA ASP A 126 -13.85 -1.67 2.73
C ASP A 126 -13.38 -0.22 2.95
N PHE A 127 -12.30 0.19 2.29
CA PHE A 127 -11.85 1.58 2.31
C PHE A 127 -12.93 2.53 1.80
N PHE A 128 -13.52 2.27 0.64
CA PHE A 128 -14.58 3.10 0.07
C PHE A 128 -15.82 3.14 0.97
N ALA A 129 -16.22 2.00 1.51
CA ALA A 129 -17.34 1.92 2.44
C ALA A 129 -17.08 2.71 3.74
N LYS A 130 -15.89 2.60 4.31
CA LYS A 130 -15.50 3.35 5.51
C LYS A 130 -15.46 4.86 5.26
N LEU A 131 -14.95 5.28 4.11
CA LEU A 131 -14.92 6.69 3.72
C LEU A 131 -16.36 7.26 3.61
N ALA A 132 -17.24 6.55 2.92
CA ALA A 132 -18.65 6.93 2.81
C ALA A 132 -19.35 7.00 4.16
N LEU A 133 -19.15 6.00 5.02
CA LEU A 133 -19.71 5.97 6.38
C LEU A 133 -19.15 7.06 7.29
N PHE A 134 -17.86 7.39 7.13
CA PHE A 134 -17.24 8.48 7.86
C PHE A 134 -17.86 9.83 7.45
N HIS A 135 -17.95 10.10 6.16
CA HIS A 135 -18.58 11.32 5.64
C HIS A 135 -20.04 11.44 6.08
N ALA A 136 -20.82 10.34 6.05
CA ALA A 136 -22.21 10.35 6.51
C ALA A 136 -22.37 10.69 8.00
N LYS A 137 -21.36 10.39 8.83
CA LYS A 137 -21.34 10.74 10.25
C LYS A 137 -20.83 12.16 10.52
N HIS A 138 -20.08 12.72 9.59
CA HIS A 138 -19.43 14.04 9.73
C HIS A 138 -19.69 14.91 8.49
N PRO A 139 -20.96 15.24 8.18
CA PRO A 139 -21.31 15.97 6.96
C PRO A 139 -20.79 17.43 6.94
N GLU A 140 -20.53 18.00 8.12
CA GLU A 140 -19.98 19.36 8.28
C GLU A 140 -18.43 19.38 8.25
N GLY A 141 -17.80 18.26 7.94
CA GLY A 141 -16.37 18.09 8.10
C GLY A 141 -15.96 17.68 9.53
N TYR A 142 -14.73 17.24 9.70
CA TYR A 142 -14.18 16.91 11.02
C TYR A 142 -13.55 18.16 11.63
N ALA A 143 -14.28 18.82 12.53
CA ALA A 143 -13.70 19.83 13.42
C ALA A 143 -12.90 19.07 14.50
N GLY A 144 -11.58 18.95 14.31
CA GLY A 144 -10.63 18.37 15.27
C GLY A 144 -10.44 19.25 16.48
#